data_82881e464d62686e11a84a83f0bbea5b
#
_entry.id   82881e464d62686e11a84a83f0bbea5b
#
_cell.length_a   1.000
_cell.length_b   1.000
_cell.length_c   1.000
_cell.angle_alpha   90.00
_cell.angle_beta   90.00
_cell.angle_gamma   90.00
#
_symmetry.space_group_name_H-M   'P 1'
#
loop_
_entity.id
_entity.type
_entity.pdbx_description
1 polymer ?
#
loop_
_entity_poly.entity_id
_entity_poly.type
_entity_poly.pdbx_seq_one_letter_code
_entity_poly.pdbx_strand_id
1 'polypeptide(L)'
;HSPLPDYSDYNLDEYKGGQIMITGSRGCVRKCTFCDIHKHWKKFVYRSGESIANEMILQSEKYKKWKFHFTDSLINGSMKAYRDFITVMAKHNSTAKNKISWGGQFIVRGLNTMTIKDWELTKLAGADWLALGVESGSEAVRNHMKKQFSNQNLDEFIDQASINNINLEFLMIIGYPTETYNDFLDTLRMFKKYKKYQSIIKSVTLGSTLGVLPGTPLADDYGHDLSLQGGENFWIYKHNKELTFRERIKRRILAGEEILKMGYDIGKNESQLQLLHFLWGIHK
;
A
#
# COMPACT_ATOMS: atom_id res chain seq x y z
N HIS A 1 16.23 24.68 -5.23
CA HIS A 1 14.80 24.58 -4.93
C HIS A 1 14.03 24.49 -6.23
N SER A 2 13.28 23.40 -6.45
CA SER A 2 12.31 23.37 -7.53
C SER A 2 11.16 24.33 -7.20
N PRO A 3 10.59 25.06 -8.19
CA PRO A 3 9.41 25.88 -7.96
C PRO A 3 8.24 24.99 -7.49
N LEU A 4 7.33 25.57 -6.73
CA LEU A 4 6.10 24.88 -6.37
C LEU A 4 5.23 24.66 -7.61
N PRO A 5 4.51 23.53 -7.71
CA PRO A 5 3.56 23.30 -8.78
C PRO A 5 2.53 24.43 -8.84
N ASP A 6 2.25 24.93 -10.03
CA ASP A 6 1.19 25.90 -10.28
C ASP A 6 -0.01 25.21 -10.94
N TYR A 7 -1.15 25.28 -10.28
CA TYR A 7 -2.42 24.70 -10.75
C TYR A 7 -3.42 25.76 -11.20
N SER A 8 -2.97 27.02 -11.45
CA SER A 8 -3.87 28.14 -11.77
C SER A 8 -4.66 27.93 -13.06
N ASP A 9 -4.11 27.16 -14.00
CA ASP A 9 -4.75 26.84 -15.29
C ASP A 9 -5.73 25.64 -15.19
N TYR A 10 -5.89 25.05 -14.01
CA TYR A 10 -6.72 23.86 -13.81
C TYR A 10 -7.93 24.17 -12.91
N ASN A 11 -9.11 23.74 -13.33
CA ASN A 11 -10.27 23.72 -12.46
C ASN A 11 -10.19 22.49 -11.53
N LEU A 12 -9.61 22.68 -10.34
CA LEU A 12 -9.40 21.58 -9.38
C LEU A 12 -10.71 20.98 -8.86
N ASP A 13 -11.87 21.62 -9.03
CA ASP A 13 -13.16 21.06 -8.65
C ASP A 13 -13.66 19.97 -9.60
N GLU A 14 -13.17 19.95 -10.84
CA GLU A 14 -13.48 18.90 -11.81
C GLU A 14 -12.72 17.58 -11.53
N TYR A 15 -11.65 17.64 -10.74
CA TYR A 15 -10.89 16.44 -10.39
C TYR A 15 -11.55 15.70 -9.22
N LYS A 16 -11.67 14.38 -9.37
CA LYS A 16 -12.32 13.52 -8.37
C LYS A 16 -11.72 13.73 -6.98
N GLY A 17 -12.56 14.15 -6.04
CA GLY A 17 -12.18 14.37 -4.63
C GLY A 17 -11.51 15.71 -4.34
N GLY A 18 -11.24 16.57 -5.34
CA GLY A 18 -10.63 17.89 -5.15
C GLY A 18 -9.28 17.84 -4.40
N GLN A 19 -8.50 16.79 -4.65
CA GLN A 19 -7.21 16.56 -3.97
C GLN A 19 -6.06 17.19 -4.74
N ILE A 20 -5.11 17.77 -4.01
CA ILE A 20 -3.82 18.20 -4.57
C ILE A 20 -2.82 17.06 -4.40
N MET A 21 -2.07 16.77 -5.47
CA MET A 21 -0.99 15.80 -5.44
C MET A 21 0.26 16.43 -4.83
N ILE A 22 0.94 15.68 -3.95
CA ILE A 22 2.19 16.10 -3.33
C ILE A 22 3.23 15.00 -3.46
N THR A 23 4.48 15.39 -3.72
CA THR A 23 5.62 14.47 -3.79
C THR A 23 6.64 14.83 -2.74
N GLY A 24 6.84 13.97 -1.77
CA GLY A 24 7.83 14.15 -0.68
C GLY A 24 9.11 13.35 -0.94
N SER A 25 9.04 12.26 -1.70
CA SER A 25 10.17 11.37 -1.94
C SER A 25 10.12 10.69 -3.30
N ARG A 26 11.24 10.08 -3.69
CA ARG A 26 11.36 9.23 -4.87
C ARG A 26 12.16 7.97 -4.54
N GLY A 27 11.76 6.84 -5.12
CA GLY A 27 12.34 5.53 -4.81
C GLY A 27 11.75 4.91 -3.55
N CYS A 28 12.38 3.86 -3.04
CA CYS A 28 11.90 3.14 -1.86
C CYS A 28 13.09 2.66 -1.01
N VAL A 29 12.92 2.63 0.31
CA VAL A 29 13.92 2.07 1.24
C VAL A 29 13.85 0.53 1.32
N ARG A 30 12.76 -0.06 0.84
CA ARG A 30 12.56 -1.52 0.78
C ARG A 30 13.04 -2.05 -0.56
N LYS A 31 13.57 -3.28 -0.58
CA LYS A 31 14.00 -4.00 -1.78
C LYS A 31 13.13 -5.23 -1.98
N CYS A 32 11.82 -5.01 -2.10
CA CYS A 32 10.88 -6.11 -2.32
C CYS A 32 11.20 -6.83 -3.63
N THR A 33 11.22 -8.17 -3.60
CA THR A 33 11.67 -8.98 -4.73
C THR A 33 10.88 -8.79 -6.01
N PHE A 34 9.59 -8.49 -5.90
CA PHE A 34 8.68 -8.32 -7.03
C PHE A 34 8.60 -6.89 -7.57
N CYS A 35 9.22 -5.91 -6.87
CA CYS A 35 9.01 -4.49 -7.16
C CYS A 35 10.10 -3.94 -8.08
N ASP A 36 9.69 -3.21 -9.12
CA ASP A 36 10.57 -2.60 -10.11
C ASP A 36 11.04 -1.19 -9.75
N ILE A 37 10.62 -0.64 -8.61
CA ILE A 37 10.95 0.73 -8.23
C ILE A 37 12.45 1.04 -8.27
N HIS A 38 13.30 0.04 -7.96
CA HIS A 38 14.75 0.18 -8.00
C HIS A 38 15.33 0.19 -9.41
N LYS A 39 14.57 -0.25 -10.40
CA LYS A 39 14.93 -0.12 -11.81
C LYS A 39 14.90 1.36 -12.24
N HIS A 40 13.90 2.08 -11.75
CA HIS A 40 13.69 3.50 -12.09
C HIS A 40 14.46 4.43 -11.15
N TRP A 41 14.52 4.09 -9.85
CA TRP A 41 15.15 4.91 -8.82
C TRP A 41 16.22 4.12 -8.08
N LYS A 42 17.49 4.36 -8.43
CA LYS A 42 18.66 3.68 -7.81
C LYS A 42 18.82 3.98 -6.32
N LYS A 43 18.34 5.14 -5.87
CA LYS A 43 18.44 5.60 -4.47
C LYS A 43 17.10 6.14 -4.01
N PHE A 44 16.82 5.95 -2.71
CA PHE A 44 15.75 6.66 -2.05
C PHE A 44 16.21 8.08 -1.74
N VAL A 45 15.49 9.07 -2.25
CA VAL A 45 15.74 10.49 -1.99
C VAL A 45 14.46 11.12 -1.47
N TYR A 46 14.57 12.06 -0.54
CA TYR A 46 13.42 12.68 0.11
C TYR A 46 13.69 14.15 0.42
N ARG A 47 12.62 14.90 0.48
CA ARG A 47 12.59 16.30 0.89
C ARG A 47 12.57 16.39 2.42
N SER A 48 12.96 17.54 2.98
CA SER A 48 12.75 17.77 4.42
C SER A 48 11.24 17.76 4.74
N GLY A 49 10.89 17.23 5.92
CA GLY A 49 9.50 17.21 6.35
C GLY A 49 8.87 18.60 6.44
N GLU A 50 9.65 19.57 6.89
CA GLU A 50 9.25 20.97 6.94
C GLU A 50 8.94 21.54 5.54
N SER A 51 9.77 21.24 4.52
CA SER A 51 9.52 21.67 3.14
C SER A 51 8.22 21.10 2.58
N ILE A 52 7.91 19.84 2.88
CA ILE A 52 6.66 19.19 2.44
C ILE A 52 5.47 19.87 3.12
N ALA A 53 5.53 20.04 4.45
CA ALA A 53 4.45 20.66 5.21
C ALA A 53 4.18 22.10 4.75
N ASN A 54 5.22 22.90 4.57
CA ASN A 54 5.08 24.29 4.10
C ASN A 54 4.47 24.37 2.70
N GLU A 55 4.85 23.46 1.78
CA GLU A 55 4.19 23.39 0.47
C GLU A 55 2.70 23.08 0.60
N MET A 56 2.32 22.10 1.42
CA MET A 56 0.90 21.74 1.61
C MET A 56 0.10 22.93 2.17
N ILE A 57 0.68 23.66 3.14
CA ILE A 57 0.04 24.85 3.73
C ILE A 57 -0.14 25.94 2.66
N LEU A 58 0.91 26.27 1.92
CA LEU A 58 0.86 27.30 0.87
C LEU A 58 -0.14 26.93 -0.25
N GLN A 59 -0.10 25.68 -0.71
CA GLN A 59 -1.00 25.19 -1.75
C GLN A 59 -2.47 25.18 -1.27
N SER A 60 -2.72 24.80 -0.02
CA SER A 60 -4.06 24.80 0.55
C SER A 60 -4.65 26.21 0.63
N GLU A 61 -3.84 27.19 1.02
CA GLU A 61 -4.25 28.60 1.09
C GLU A 61 -4.48 29.19 -0.31
N LYS A 62 -3.59 28.91 -1.26
CA LYS A 62 -3.68 29.40 -2.64
C LYS A 62 -4.93 28.87 -3.36
N TYR A 63 -5.15 27.55 -3.30
CA TYR A 63 -6.20 26.90 -4.09
C TYR A 63 -7.47 26.57 -3.30
N LYS A 64 -7.52 26.88 -2.00
CA LYS A 64 -8.64 26.55 -1.10
C LYS A 64 -9.01 25.07 -1.12
N LYS A 65 -7.99 24.20 -1.19
CA LYS A 65 -8.11 22.75 -1.13
C LYS A 65 -7.32 22.20 0.05
N TRP A 66 -7.95 21.37 0.85
CA TRP A 66 -7.39 20.87 2.11
C TRP A 66 -7.20 19.36 2.14
N LYS A 67 -7.31 18.70 0.98
CA LYS A 67 -7.04 17.26 0.83
C LYS A 67 -5.82 17.06 -0.06
N PHE A 68 -4.88 16.25 0.41
CA PHE A 68 -3.65 15.96 -0.31
C PHE A 68 -3.46 14.45 -0.48
N HIS A 69 -2.93 14.07 -1.62
CA HIS A 69 -2.55 12.70 -1.91
C HIS A 69 -1.06 12.64 -2.20
N PHE A 70 -0.31 11.86 -1.41
CA PHE A 70 1.10 11.61 -1.66
C PHE A 70 1.29 10.64 -2.82
N THR A 71 2.05 11.07 -3.82
CA THR A 71 2.42 10.23 -4.98
C THR A 71 3.66 9.37 -4.74
N ASP A 72 4.17 9.41 -3.53
CA ASP A 72 5.35 8.68 -3.08
C ASP A 72 5.10 7.16 -3.07
N SER A 73 6.15 6.36 -3.33
CA SER A 73 6.10 4.92 -3.10
C SER A 73 5.99 4.56 -1.60
N LEU A 74 6.31 5.51 -0.72
CA LEU A 74 6.11 5.44 0.73
C LEU A 74 6.36 6.82 1.37
N ILE A 75 5.50 7.21 2.29
CA ILE A 75 5.61 8.50 3.00
C ILE A 75 6.63 8.41 4.14
N ASN A 76 6.65 7.31 4.88
CA ASN A 76 7.47 7.11 6.07
C ASN A 76 8.81 6.42 5.80
N GLY A 77 9.44 6.67 4.64
CA GLY A 77 10.75 6.10 4.29
C GLY A 77 11.86 6.60 5.19
N SER A 78 11.95 7.91 5.40
CA SER A 78 12.82 8.54 6.38
C SER A 78 12.02 8.93 7.62
N MET A 79 12.21 8.25 8.74
CA MET A 79 11.49 8.59 9.98
C MET A 79 11.85 9.98 10.50
N LYS A 80 13.07 10.46 10.25
CA LYS A 80 13.44 11.85 10.60
C LYS A 80 12.56 12.85 9.84
N ALA A 81 12.55 12.78 8.50
CA ALA A 81 11.75 13.69 7.69
C ALA A 81 10.24 13.53 7.95
N TYR A 82 9.79 12.30 8.20
CA TYR A 82 8.40 12.03 8.55
C TYR A 82 7.99 12.70 9.87
N ARG A 83 8.82 12.59 10.93
CA ARG A 83 8.57 13.25 12.22
C ARG A 83 8.57 14.77 12.10
N ASP A 84 9.52 15.34 11.34
CA ASP A 84 9.55 16.77 11.06
C ASP A 84 8.25 17.21 10.37
N PHE A 85 7.78 16.45 9.36
CA PHE A 85 6.55 16.69 8.62
C PHE A 85 5.30 16.67 9.53
N ILE A 86 5.09 15.58 10.28
CA ILE A 86 3.90 15.45 11.13
C ILE A 86 3.91 16.46 12.29
N THR A 87 5.08 16.88 12.77
CA THR A 87 5.17 17.90 13.81
C THR A 87 4.71 19.27 13.30
N VAL A 88 5.17 19.70 12.13
CA VAL A 88 4.77 20.97 11.52
C VAL A 88 3.28 20.95 11.16
N MET A 89 2.80 19.86 10.55
CA MET A 89 1.40 19.71 10.17
C MET A 89 0.45 19.65 11.38
N ALA A 90 0.83 18.94 12.44
CA ALA A 90 0.05 18.89 13.67
C ALA A 90 -0.09 20.28 14.31
N LYS A 91 1.02 21.05 14.35
CA LYS A 91 1.01 22.43 14.82
C LYS A 91 0.09 23.31 13.96
N HIS A 92 0.17 23.24 12.64
CA HIS A 92 -0.71 23.96 11.74
C HIS A 92 -2.17 23.60 11.99
N ASN A 93 -2.50 22.32 11.96
CA ASN A 93 -3.87 21.83 12.12
C ASN A 93 -4.48 22.11 13.50
N SER A 94 -3.66 22.34 14.54
CA SER A 94 -4.17 22.67 15.87
C SER A 94 -4.85 24.04 15.92
N THR A 95 -4.45 24.99 15.06
CA THR A 95 -4.96 26.37 15.04
C THR A 95 -5.70 26.72 13.76
N ALA A 96 -5.53 25.95 12.68
CA ALA A 96 -6.14 26.22 11.39
C ALA A 96 -7.68 26.08 11.43
N LYS A 97 -8.39 27.03 10.82
CA LYS A 97 -9.86 26.96 10.62
C LYS A 97 -10.23 25.76 9.74
N ASN A 98 -9.49 25.57 8.65
CA ASN A 98 -9.64 24.44 7.74
C ASN A 98 -8.43 23.51 7.91
N LYS A 99 -8.68 22.34 8.44
CA LYS A 99 -7.61 21.35 8.68
C LYS A 99 -7.24 20.66 7.37
N ILE A 100 -5.95 20.54 7.16
CA ILE A 100 -5.39 19.80 6.02
C ILE A 100 -5.44 18.30 6.35
N SER A 101 -5.95 17.50 5.41
CA SER A 101 -5.91 16.04 5.47
C SER A 101 -5.05 15.46 4.34
N TRP A 102 -4.48 14.29 4.58
CA TRP A 102 -3.61 13.63 3.62
C TRP A 102 -3.63 12.12 3.74
N GLY A 103 -3.24 11.45 2.66
CA GLY A 103 -3.08 10.01 2.60
C GLY A 103 -2.11 9.58 1.50
N GLY A 104 -1.76 8.31 1.48
CA GLY A 104 -0.89 7.70 0.48
C GLY A 104 -0.24 6.41 0.96
N GLN A 105 0.74 5.94 0.20
CA GLN A 105 1.41 4.67 0.49
C GLN A 105 2.31 4.77 1.73
N PHE A 106 2.25 3.73 2.54
CA PHE A 106 2.94 3.66 3.82
C PHE A 106 3.53 2.27 4.04
N ILE A 107 4.66 2.18 4.74
CA ILE A 107 5.23 0.87 5.11
C ILE A 107 4.95 0.56 6.57
N VAL A 108 4.66 -0.71 6.84
CA VAL A 108 4.51 -1.20 8.20
C VAL A 108 5.84 -1.07 8.95
N ARG A 109 5.78 -0.44 10.12
CA ARG A 109 6.89 -0.30 11.08
C ARG A 109 6.39 -0.69 12.47
N GLY A 110 7.21 -1.44 13.21
CA GLY A 110 6.91 -1.75 14.60
C GLY A 110 7.08 -0.54 15.51
N LEU A 111 6.55 -0.62 16.72
CA LEU A 111 6.57 0.45 17.74
C LEU A 111 7.98 0.88 18.18
N ASN A 112 8.99 0.03 17.97
CA ASN A 112 10.39 0.38 18.18
C ASN A 112 10.92 1.42 17.17
N THR A 113 10.25 1.61 16.03
CA THR A 113 10.62 2.56 14.98
C THR A 113 9.62 3.71 14.86
N MET A 114 8.31 3.40 14.89
CA MET A 114 7.22 4.37 14.86
C MET A 114 6.48 4.30 16.19
N THR A 115 6.81 5.22 17.10
CA THR A 115 6.32 5.20 18.48
C THR A 115 4.85 5.57 18.60
N ILE A 116 4.23 5.32 19.76
CA ILE A 116 2.84 5.76 20.06
C ILE A 116 2.71 7.27 19.82
N LYS A 117 3.69 8.07 20.26
CA LYS A 117 3.70 9.52 20.04
C LYS A 117 3.71 9.88 18.53
N ASP A 118 4.43 9.11 17.70
CA ASP A 118 4.41 9.32 16.25
C ASP A 118 3.01 9.08 15.68
N TRP A 119 2.25 8.11 16.20
CA TRP A 119 0.88 7.82 15.80
C TRP A 119 -0.10 8.94 16.17
N GLU A 120 -0.02 9.43 17.41
CA GLU A 120 -0.82 10.57 17.87
C GLU A 120 -0.56 11.81 17.01
N LEU A 121 0.72 12.13 16.76
CA LEU A 121 1.09 13.23 15.87
C LEU A 121 0.65 12.99 14.42
N THR A 122 0.72 11.76 13.92
CA THR A 122 0.22 11.40 12.58
C THR A 122 -1.26 11.76 12.43
N LYS A 123 -2.07 11.43 13.44
CA LYS A 123 -3.50 11.81 13.43
C LYS A 123 -3.70 13.31 13.50
N LEU A 124 -3.03 13.98 14.42
CA LEU A 124 -3.11 15.44 14.57
C LEU A 124 -2.62 16.18 13.31
N ALA A 125 -1.63 15.63 12.62
CA ALA A 125 -1.12 16.12 11.34
C ALA A 125 -2.13 15.96 10.18
N GLY A 126 -3.23 15.24 10.38
CA GLY A 126 -4.30 15.10 9.41
C GLY A 126 -4.24 13.86 8.55
N ALA A 127 -3.54 12.80 8.97
CA ALA A 127 -3.61 11.53 8.26
C ALA A 127 -5.05 11.01 8.23
N ASP A 128 -5.58 10.80 7.02
CA ASP A 128 -6.94 10.31 6.79
C ASP A 128 -6.93 8.83 6.42
N TRP A 129 -6.02 8.43 5.53
CA TRP A 129 -5.87 7.04 5.11
C TRP A 129 -4.43 6.69 4.75
N LEU A 130 -4.06 5.42 4.98
CA LEU A 130 -2.74 4.87 4.67
C LEU A 130 -2.91 3.57 3.86
N ALA A 131 -2.29 3.51 2.68
CA ALA A 131 -2.25 2.30 1.85
C ALA A 131 -1.04 1.45 2.23
N LEU A 132 -1.28 0.22 2.64
CA LEU A 132 -0.26 -0.71 3.13
C LEU A 132 -0.05 -1.86 2.15
N GLY A 133 1.15 -2.00 1.60
CA GLY A 133 1.55 -3.21 0.92
C GLY A 133 1.74 -4.34 1.94
N VAL A 134 0.65 -4.98 2.39
CA VAL A 134 0.68 -6.16 3.26
C VAL A 134 1.11 -7.40 2.48
N GLU A 135 0.62 -7.51 1.26
CA GLU A 135 0.87 -8.49 0.22
C GLU A 135 0.40 -9.92 0.55
N SER A 136 0.70 -10.44 1.74
CA SER A 136 0.32 -11.80 2.18
C SER A 136 0.11 -11.86 3.69
N GLY A 137 -0.81 -12.72 4.14
CA GLY A 137 -0.96 -13.05 5.56
C GLY A 137 0.14 -13.99 6.07
N SER A 138 0.83 -14.72 5.18
CA SER A 138 1.96 -15.57 5.56
C SER A 138 3.23 -14.76 5.76
N GLU A 139 3.81 -14.86 6.96
CA GLU A 139 5.11 -14.23 7.26
C GLU A 139 6.24 -14.85 6.45
N ALA A 140 6.19 -16.15 6.15
CA ALA A 140 7.17 -16.82 5.31
C ALA A 140 7.18 -16.25 3.88
N VAL A 141 6.02 -16.04 3.28
CA VAL A 141 5.88 -15.42 1.96
C VAL A 141 6.39 -13.97 2.00
N ARG A 142 6.01 -13.19 3.01
CA ARG A 142 6.51 -11.81 3.17
C ARG A 142 8.02 -11.74 3.36
N ASN A 143 8.61 -12.69 4.07
CA ASN A 143 10.07 -12.79 4.24
C ASN A 143 10.76 -13.03 2.90
N HIS A 144 10.24 -13.95 2.06
CA HIS A 144 10.76 -14.15 0.70
C HIS A 144 10.57 -12.90 -0.17
N MET A 145 9.46 -12.19 -0.02
CA MET A 145 9.22 -10.89 -0.66
C MET A 145 10.16 -9.78 -0.17
N LYS A 146 10.94 -9.99 0.90
CA LYS A 146 11.78 -8.98 1.58
C LYS A 146 10.97 -7.78 2.10
N LYS A 147 9.76 -8.01 2.62
CA LYS A 147 8.88 -6.96 3.19
C LYS A 147 9.39 -6.41 4.53
N GLN A 148 10.19 -7.16 5.26
CA GLN A 148 10.87 -6.75 6.50
C GLN A 148 9.92 -6.24 7.60
N PHE A 149 8.82 -6.94 7.84
CA PHE A 149 7.96 -6.76 9.01
C PHE A 149 7.33 -8.10 9.40
N SER A 150 7.20 -8.32 10.70
CA SER A 150 6.60 -9.52 11.28
C SER A 150 5.07 -9.41 11.42
N ASN A 151 4.41 -10.52 11.78
CA ASN A 151 3.00 -10.49 12.16
C ASN A 151 2.77 -9.57 13.36
N GLN A 152 3.66 -9.58 14.35
CA GLN A 152 3.58 -8.68 15.51
C GLN A 152 3.64 -7.20 15.06
N ASN A 153 4.56 -6.83 14.16
CA ASN A 153 4.61 -5.46 13.67
C ASN A 153 3.33 -5.03 12.96
N LEU A 154 2.69 -5.96 12.22
CA LEU A 154 1.41 -5.69 11.57
C LEU A 154 0.28 -5.52 12.59
N ASP A 155 0.24 -6.38 13.63
CA ASP A 155 -0.73 -6.26 14.71
C ASP A 155 -0.62 -4.91 15.42
N GLU A 156 0.58 -4.54 15.86
CA GLU A 156 0.88 -3.26 16.50
C GLU A 156 0.47 -2.06 15.62
N PHE A 157 0.76 -2.15 14.32
CA PHE A 157 0.42 -1.11 13.37
C PHE A 157 -1.10 -0.91 13.25
N ILE A 158 -1.86 -1.99 13.10
CA ILE A 158 -3.32 -1.94 12.97
C ILE A 158 -3.98 -1.47 14.26
N ASP A 159 -3.47 -1.93 15.42
CA ASP A 159 -3.94 -1.46 16.73
C ASP A 159 -3.78 0.05 16.86
N GLN A 160 -2.60 0.58 16.52
CA GLN A 160 -2.35 2.02 16.59
C GLN A 160 -3.17 2.83 15.58
N ALA A 161 -3.33 2.32 14.36
CA ALA A 161 -4.20 2.96 13.38
C ALA A 161 -5.65 3.01 13.88
N SER A 162 -6.12 1.95 14.55
CA SER A 162 -7.47 1.89 15.14
C SER A 162 -7.64 2.86 16.31
N ILE A 163 -6.69 2.89 17.25
CA ILE A 163 -6.70 3.81 18.40
C ILE A 163 -6.77 5.27 17.91
N ASN A 164 -6.04 5.59 16.85
CA ASN A 164 -5.97 6.93 16.31
C ASN A 164 -7.01 7.22 15.22
N ASN A 165 -7.93 6.28 14.94
CA ASN A 165 -8.96 6.40 13.90
C ASN A 165 -8.40 6.87 12.55
N ILE A 166 -7.37 6.15 12.05
CA ILE A 166 -6.74 6.35 10.74
C ILE A 166 -7.18 5.20 9.84
N ASN A 167 -7.75 5.52 8.68
CA ASN A 167 -8.22 4.51 7.74
C ASN A 167 -7.06 3.77 7.07
N LEU A 168 -7.26 2.50 6.77
CA LEU A 168 -6.28 1.65 6.11
C LEU A 168 -6.85 1.11 4.80
N GLU A 169 -5.98 1.01 3.81
CA GLU A 169 -6.19 0.21 2.60
C GLU A 169 -5.14 -0.89 2.57
N PHE A 170 -5.53 -2.14 2.35
CA PHE A 170 -4.61 -3.27 2.22
C PHE A 170 -4.39 -3.59 0.75
N LEU A 171 -3.11 -3.54 0.33
CA LEU A 171 -2.68 -3.99 -0.98
C LEU A 171 -2.15 -5.42 -0.85
N MET A 172 -2.72 -6.36 -1.63
CA MET A 172 -2.45 -7.79 -1.51
C MET A 172 -1.94 -8.38 -2.83
N ILE A 173 -1.06 -9.37 -2.72
CA ILE A 173 -0.62 -10.21 -3.81
C ILE A 173 -1.03 -11.65 -3.49
N ILE A 174 -1.97 -12.20 -4.26
CA ILE A 174 -2.38 -13.60 -4.15
C ILE A 174 -1.67 -14.42 -5.22
N GLY A 175 -1.06 -15.53 -4.81
CA GLY A 175 -0.34 -16.41 -5.72
C GLY A 175 1.09 -15.93 -6.01
N TYR A 176 1.83 -15.50 -4.99
CA TYR A 176 3.27 -15.27 -5.08
C TYR A 176 4.03 -16.61 -5.28
N PRO A 177 5.16 -16.67 -6.02
CA PRO A 177 5.81 -17.94 -6.41
C PRO A 177 6.00 -18.97 -5.31
N THR A 178 6.37 -18.54 -4.11
CA THR A 178 6.57 -19.44 -2.95
C THR A 178 5.32 -19.71 -2.14
N GLU A 179 4.17 -19.11 -2.49
CA GLU A 179 2.91 -19.28 -1.76
C GLU A 179 2.38 -20.70 -1.88
N THR A 180 2.44 -21.47 -0.81
CA THR A 180 1.74 -22.74 -0.67
C THR A 180 0.24 -22.54 -0.43
N TYR A 181 -0.55 -23.61 -0.46
CA TYR A 181 -1.97 -23.50 -0.11
C TYR A 181 -2.17 -23.10 1.37
N ASN A 182 -1.31 -23.55 2.27
CA ASN A 182 -1.35 -23.14 3.68
C ASN A 182 -1.04 -21.65 3.87
N ASP A 183 -0.09 -21.10 3.12
CA ASP A 183 0.20 -19.66 3.12
C ASP A 183 -0.98 -18.84 2.61
N PHE A 184 -1.69 -19.35 1.59
CA PHE A 184 -2.95 -18.76 1.13
C PHE A 184 -4.02 -18.76 2.24
N LEU A 185 -4.16 -19.88 2.97
CA LEU A 185 -5.07 -19.96 4.12
C LEU A 185 -4.67 -18.99 5.26
N ASP A 186 -3.37 -18.75 5.46
CA ASP A 186 -2.90 -17.75 6.43
C ASP A 186 -3.35 -16.34 6.06
N THR A 187 -3.43 -16.04 4.76
CA THR A 187 -4.00 -14.77 4.30
C THR A 187 -5.48 -14.64 4.68
N LEU A 188 -6.27 -15.69 4.51
CA LEU A 188 -7.68 -15.68 4.92
C LEU A 188 -7.83 -15.59 6.45
N ARG A 189 -6.98 -16.31 7.22
CA ARG A 189 -6.94 -16.24 8.69
C ARG A 189 -6.60 -14.84 9.18
N MET A 190 -5.69 -14.15 8.51
CA MET A 190 -5.34 -12.75 8.78
C MET A 190 -6.57 -11.84 8.67
N PHE A 191 -7.34 -11.92 7.59
CA PHE A 191 -8.57 -11.13 7.44
C PHE A 191 -9.62 -11.47 8.50
N LYS A 192 -9.77 -12.75 8.83
CA LYS A 192 -10.65 -13.18 9.93
C LYS A 192 -10.22 -12.59 11.28
N LYS A 193 -8.92 -12.59 11.56
CA LYS A 193 -8.33 -11.99 12.79
C LYS A 193 -8.61 -10.49 12.86
N TYR A 194 -8.48 -9.78 11.73
CA TYR A 194 -8.62 -8.32 11.68
C TYR A 194 -10.06 -7.85 11.45
N LYS A 195 -11.04 -8.75 11.42
CA LYS A 195 -12.46 -8.37 11.28
C LYS A 195 -12.92 -7.34 12.33
N LYS A 196 -12.39 -7.40 13.55
CA LYS A 196 -12.65 -6.42 14.61
C LYS A 196 -12.21 -4.98 14.26
N TYR A 197 -11.31 -4.79 13.29
CA TYR A 197 -10.82 -3.50 12.80
C TYR A 197 -11.44 -3.08 11.46
N GLN A 198 -12.50 -3.75 11.03
CA GLN A 198 -13.14 -3.48 9.75
C GLN A 198 -13.62 -2.02 9.61
N SER A 199 -13.94 -1.35 10.73
CA SER A 199 -14.32 0.06 10.75
C SER A 199 -13.25 0.99 10.20
N ILE A 200 -11.96 0.62 10.30
CA ILE A 200 -10.83 1.38 9.77
C ILE A 200 -10.19 0.75 8.53
N ILE A 201 -10.31 -0.55 8.30
CA ILE A 201 -9.83 -1.20 7.07
C ILE A 201 -10.89 -0.98 5.98
N LYS A 202 -10.78 0.13 5.25
CA LYS A 202 -11.82 0.62 4.33
C LYS A 202 -11.85 -0.10 3.00
N SER A 203 -10.68 -0.59 2.54
CA SER A 203 -10.63 -1.34 1.29
C SER A 203 -9.50 -2.36 1.29
N VAL A 204 -9.68 -3.40 0.48
CA VAL A 204 -8.69 -4.43 0.21
C VAL A 204 -8.51 -4.53 -1.31
N THR A 205 -7.34 -4.16 -1.80
CA THR A 205 -7.00 -4.28 -3.22
C THR A 205 -6.25 -5.60 -3.44
N LEU A 206 -6.89 -6.54 -4.15
CA LEU A 206 -6.30 -7.86 -4.43
C LEU A 206 -5.29 -7.85 -5.58
N GLY A 207 -5.09 -6.71 -6.21
CA GLY A 207 -4.20 -6.57 -7.37
C GLY A 207 -4.62 -7.43 -8.58
N SER A 208 -3.77 -7.50 -9.59
CA SER A 208 -3.82 -8.49 -10.66
C SER A 208 -3.01 -9.73 -10.26
N THR A 209 -2.94 -10.73 -11.16
CA THR A 209 -1.91 -11.79 -11.00
C THR A 209 -0.53 -11.16 -11.05
N LEU A 210 0.38 -11.63 -10.18
CA LEU A 210 1.73 -11.12 -10.15
C LEU A 210 2.45 -11.33 -11.49
N GLY A 211 2.90 -10.25 -12.12
CA GLY A 211 3.82 -10.27 -13.24
C GLY A 211 5.28 -10.35 -12.76
N VAL A 212 6.09 -11.18 -13.41
CA VAL A 212 7.54 -11.23 -13.17
C VAL A 212 8.20 -10.26 -14.13
N LEU A 213 8.40 -9.03 -13.68
CA LEU A 213 8.92 -7.94 -14.50
C LEU A 213 10.45 -8.03 -14.63
N PRO A 214 11.02 -7.87 -15.84
CA PRO A 214 12.48 -7.81 -16.03
C PRO A 214 13.13 -6.71 -15.19
N GLY A 215 14.27 -7.01 -14.58
CA GLY A 215 15.02 -6.09 -13.72
C GLY A 215 14.47 -5.97 -12.31
N THR A 216 13.54 -6.83 -11.92
CA THR A 216 13.18 -7.04 -10.52
C THR A 216 14.04 -8.12 -9.90
N PRO A 217 14.33 -8.09 -8.58
CA PRO A 217 15.05 -9.19 -7.93
C PRO A 217 14.37 -10.55 -8.13
N LEU A 218 13.04 -10.58 -8.30
CA LEU A 218 12.32 -11.83 -8.60
C LEU A 218 12.70 -12.40 -9.96
N ALA A 219 12.87 -11.57 -10.98
CA ALA A 219 13.34 -12.00 -12.30
C ALA A 219 14.83 -12.32 -12.32
N ASP A 220 15.65 -11.49 -11.65
CA ASP A 220 17.11 -11.57 -11.72
C ASP A 220 17.66 -12.69 -10.83
N ASP A 221 17.19 -12.81 -9.58
CA ASP A 221 17.68 -13.80 -8.60
C ASP A 221 17.01 -15.17 -8.77
N TYR A 222 15.73 -15.19 -9.20
CA TYR A 222 14.90 -16.41 -9.27
C TYR A 222 14.38 -16.71 -10.68
N GLY A 223 14.74 -15.92 -11.70
CA GLY A 223 14.26 -16.09 -13.07
C GLY A 223 14.60 -17.46 -13.66
N HIS A 224 15.74 -18.05 -13.28
CA HIS A 224 16.14 -19.41 -13.67
C HIS A 224 15.23 -20.51 -13.09
N ASP A 225 14.46 -20.20 -12.03
CA ASP A 225 13.47 -21.08 -11.41
C ASP A 225 12.07 -20.86 -11.94
N LEU A 226 11.88 -19.86 -12.79
CA LEU A 226 10.60 -19.45 -13.34
C LEU A 226 10.55 -19.81 -14.83
N SER A 227 9.64 -20.70 -15.21
CA SER A 227 9.33 -20.97 -16.60
C SER A 227 8.24 -20.00 -17.08
N LEU A 228 8.59 -19.07 -17.96
CA LEU A 228 7.65 -18.13 -18.56
C LEU A 228 6.97 -18.79 -19.77
N GLN A 229 5.65 -18.97 -19.71
CA GLN A 229 4.87 -19.67 -20.71
C GLN A 229 4.11 -18.75 -21.69
N GLY A 230 4.67 -17.63 -22.04
CA GLY A 230 4.05 -16.69 -22.99
C GLY A 230 3.79 -15.29 -22.45
N GLY A 231 4.57 -14.87 -21.46
CA GLY A 231 4.55 -13.50 -20.93
C GLY A 231 4.75 -13.43 -19.43
N GLU A 232 4.92 -12.21 -18.93
CA GLU A 232 5.28 -11.92 -17.54
C GLU A 232 4.30 -12.46 -16.49
N ASN A 233 3.04 -12.67 -16.88
CA ASN A 233 1.99 -13.19 -15.99
C ASN A 233 1.84 -14.72 -16.05
N PHE A 234 2.40 -15.38 -17.09
CA PHE A 234 2.22 -16.81 -17.33
C PHE A 234 3.50 -17.57 -16.97
N TRP A 235 3.81 -17.61 -15.69
CA TRP A 235 4.98 -18.28 -15.15
C TRP A 235 4.60 -19.49 -14.30
N ILE A 236 5.50 -20.47 -14.25
CA ILE A 236 5.48 -21.59 -13.30
C ILE A 236 6.79 -21.57 -12.54
N TYR A 237 6.71 -21.64 -11.21
CA TYR A 237 7.88 -21.75 -10.34
C TYR A 237 8.27 -23.22 -10.15
N LYS A 238 9.51 -23.60 -10.45
CA LYS A 238 9.94 -25.01 -10.44
C LYS A 238 9.78 -25.70 -9.08
N HIS A 239 9.83 -24.94 -7.99
CA HIS A 239 9.65 -25.45 -6.62
C HIS A 239 8.19 -25.42 -6.14
N ASN A 240 7.27 -24.90 -6.94
CA ASN A 240 5.84 -24.85 -6.64
C ASN A 240 5.02 -24.99 -7.92
N LYS A 241 5.11 -26.18 -8.53
CA LYS A 241 4.50 -26.48 -9.85
C LYS A 241 2.98 -26.47 -9.82
N GLU A 242 2.37 -26.64 -8.63
CA GLU A 242 0.92 -26.60 -8.46
C GLU A 242 0.37 -25.18 -8.63
N LEU A 243 1.17 -24.15 -8.37
CA LEU A 243 0.79 -22.76 -8.46
C LEU A 243 0.80 -22.26 -9.93
N THR A 244 0.04 -22.94 -10.79
CA THR A 244 -0.16 -22.55 -12.18
C THR A 244 -0.88 -21.21 -12.30
N PHE A 245 -0.89 -20.60 -13.49
CA PHE A 245 -1.68 -19.38 -13.73
C PHE A 245 -3.15 -19.56 -13.34
N ARG A 246 -3.75 -20.72 -13.74
CA ARG A 246 -5.14 -21.06 -13.40
C ARG A 246 -5.34 -21.14 -11.87
N GLU A 247 -4.43 -21.78 -11.15
CA GLU A 247 -4.52 -21.90 -9.71
C GLU A 247 -4.41 -20.52 -9.03
N ARG A 248 -3.55 -19.63 -9.50
CA ARG A 248 -3.47 -18.25 -8.99
C ARG A 248 -4.77 -17.47 -9.19
N ILE A 249 -5.38 -17.59 -10.37
CA ILE A 249 -6.71 -16.99 -10.62
C ILE A 249 -7.75 -17.56 -9.66
N LYS A 250 -7.78 -18.89 -9.49
CA LYS A 250 -8.71 -19.56 -8.56
C LYS A 250 -8.53 -19.05 -7.13
N ARG A 251 -7.30 -19.01 -6.61
CA ARG A 251 -7.04 -18.50 -5.26
C ARG A 251 -7.46 -17.03 -5.12
N ARG A 252 -7.22 -16.20 -6.13
CA ARG A 252 -7.63 -14.80 -6.11
C ARG A 252 -9.15 -14.64 -6.06
N ILE A 253 -9.89 -15.43 -6.81
CA ILE A 253 -11.36 -15.47 -6.78
C ILE A 253 -11.83 -15.90 -5.39
N LEU A 254 -11.32 -17.01 -4.87
CA LEU A 254 -11.66 -17.50 -3.52
C LEU A 254 -11.33 -16.47 -2.44
N ALA A 255 -10.17 -15.83 -2.52
CA ALA A 255 -9.80 -14.76 -1.57
C ALA A 255 -10.82 -13.62 -1.61
N GLY A 256 -11.17 -13.14 -2.82
CA GLY A 256 -12.14 -12.07 -3.00
C GLY A 256 -13.50 -12.40 -2.41
N GLU A 257 -14.02 -13.59 -2.69
CA GLU A 257 -15.31 -14.07 -2.16
C GLU A 257 -15.30 -14.16 -0.62
N GLU A 258 -14.26 -14.76 -0.04
CA GLU A 258 -14.16 -14.91 1.40
C GLU A 258 -13.98 -13.55 2.11
N ILE A 259 -13.19 -12.65 1.54
CA ILE A 259 -12.98 -11.30 2.07
C ILE A 259 -14.29 -10.50 2.02
N LEU A 260 -15.06 -10.60 0.91
CA LEU A 260 -16.39 -10.00 0.78
C LEU A 260 -17.39 -10.58 1.81
N LYS A 261 -17.43 -11.91 1.97
CA LYS A 261 -18.28 -12.57 3.00
C LYS A 261 -17.93 -12.13 4.42
N MET A 262 -16.68 -11.77 4.69
CA MET A 262 -16.26 -11.18 5.95
C MET A 262 -16.71 -9.71 6.09
N GLY A 263 -17.22 -9.09 5.01
CA GLY A 263 -17.76 -7.73 4.96
C GLY A 263 -16.73 -6.66 4.63
N TYR A 264 -15.55 -7.01 4.11
CA TYR A 264 -14.59 -6.02 3.63
C TYR A 264 -14.98 -5.51 2.23
N ASP A 265 -14.67 -4.24 1.96
CA ASP A 265 -14.77 -3.68 0.62
C ASP A 265 -13.53 -4.07 -0.21
N ILE A 266 -13.74 -4.69 -1.36
CA ILE A 266 -12.70 -4.99 -2.33
C ILE A 266 -12.72 -4.04 -3.54
N GLY A 267 -13.51 -2.99 -3.47
CA GLY A 267 -13.58 -1.94 -4.48
C GLY A 267 -13.89 -2.47 -5.88
N LYS A 268 -13.21 -1.90 -6.87
CA LYS A 268 -13.39 -2.30 -8.29
C LYS A 268 -13.03 -3.78 -8.60
N ASN A 269 -12.39 -4.48 -7.65
CA ASN A 269 -12.05 -5.90 -7.85
C ASN A 269 -13.29 -6.80 -7.89
N GLU A 270 -14.44 -6.37 -7.36
CA GLU A 270 -15.67 -7.15 -7.43
C GLU A 270 -16.11 -7.44 -8.88
N SER A 271 -16.13 -6.41 -9.72
CA SER A 271 -16.44 -6.58 -11.16
C SER A 271 -15.40 -7.44 -11.87
N GLN A 272 -14.13 -7.32 -11.48
CA GLN A 272 -13.06 -8.17 -12.02
C GLN A 272 -13.21 -9.64 -11.59
N LEU A 273 -13.63 -9.89 -10.34
CA LEU A 273 -13.92 -11.26 -9.89
C LEU A 273 -15.05 -11.88 -10.67
N GLN A 274 -16.14 -11.16 -10.91
CA GLN A 274 -17.27 -11.62 -11.72
C GLN A 274 -16.83 -11.97 -13.15
N LEU A 275 -16.00 -11.10 -13.77
CA LEU A 275 -15.43 -11.35 -15.09
C LEU A 275 -14.52 -12.59 -15.11
N LEU A 276 -13.69 -12.78 -14.07
CA LEU A 276 -12.82 -13.94 -13.96
C LEU A 276 -13.64 -15.24 -13.80
N HIS A 277 -14.71 -15.24 -13.02
CA HIS A 277 -15.64 -16.37 -12.94
C HIS A 277 -16.20 -16.74 -14.33
N PHE A 278 -16.67 -15.74 -15.07
CA PHE A 278 -17.21 -15.95 -16.41
C PHE A 278 -16.16 -16.49 -17.38
N LEU A 279 -15.01 -15.87 -17.48
CA LEU A 279 -13.96 -16.21 -18.45
C LEU A 279 -13.30 -17.58 -18.19
N TRP A 280 -13.21 -18.01 -16.93
CA TRP A 280 -12.48 -19.21 -16.56
C TRP A 280 -13.38 -20.39 -16.20
N GLY A 281 -14.71 -20.23 -16.29
CA GLY A 281 -15.67 -21.31 -16.03
C GLY A 281 -15.50 -21.91 -14.63
N ILE A 282 -15.02 -21.11 -13.66
CA ILE A 282 -14.90 -21.54 -12.28
C ILE A 282 -16.28 -21.35 -11.66
N HIS A 283 -17.16 -22.31 -11.93
CA HIS A 283 -18.45 -22.39 -11.27
C HIS A 283 -18.26 -22.98 -9.87
N LYS A 284 -19.13 -22.54 -8.95
CA LYS A 284 -19.21 -23.04 -7.57
C LYS A 284 -19.41 -24.53 -7.51
#